data_3a9199ee6547bac5babaf43623318793
#
_entry.id   3a9199ee6547bac5babaf43623318793
#
_cell.length_a   1.000
_cell.length_b   1.000
_cell.length_c   1.000
_cell.angle_alpha   90.00
_cell.angle_beta   90.00
_cell.angle_gamma   90.00
#
_symmetry.space_group_name_H-M   'P 1'
#
loop_
_entity.id
_entity.type
_entity.pdbx_description
1 polymer ?
#
loop_
_entity_poly.entity_id
_entity_poly.type
_entity_poly.pdbx_seq_one_letter_code
_entity_poly.pdbx_strand_id
1 'polypeptide(L)'
;MVGAFIMQGSEKMYRFNIKEISKEDALRMIRKYHYSNTLPKINKYFLGFFLDKELVGVVTLGWGTRPRHTIQRIFASLDTKDYLEIGRMCMTEEMPRNSESQMLSQLVKWIHRNIPELKILFTWADGMVGKVGYVYQASNFIYAGYSDGEMYMKDGVKIHVRQMKSFLVPGGQKDSRITVRPTIEQMKKYGILHFKGKQYRLYTGIQIITFWKKRSRCSEFIAVYTGFWCKSYLCGRWD
;
A
#
# COMPACT_ATOMS: atom_id res chain seq x y z
N MET A 1 -7.41 15.88 39.66
CA MET A 1 -8.42 14.85 39.28
C MET A 1 -7.99 14.28 37.95
N VAL A 2 -7.42 13.10 37.99
CA VAL A 2 -6.98 12.37 36.77
C VAL A 2 -8.20 11.56 36.31
N GLY A 3 -8.79 11.98 35.19
CA GLY A 3 -9.94 11.29 34.62
C GLY A 3 -9.54 9.89 34.14
N ALA A 4 -10.08 8.88 34.75
CA ALA A 4 -9.96 7.50 34.31
C ALA A 4 -10.61 7.37 32.94
N PHE A 5 -9.81 7.10 31.92
CA PHE A 5 -10.28 6.68 30.59
C PHE A 5 -10.86 5.27 30.76
N ILE A 6 -12.18 5.18 30.88
CA ILE A 6 -12.88 3.90 30.87
C ILE A 6 -12.77 3.35 29.45
N MET A 7 -11.97 2.30 29.29
CA MET A 7 -11.95 1.46 28.08
C MET A 7 -13.31 0.77 27.96
N GLN A 8 -14.25 1.36 27.25
CA GLN A 8 -15.52 0.73 26.94
C GLN A 8 -15.35 -0.32 25.85
N GLY A 9 -15.67 -1.56 26.20
CA GLY A 9 -15.97 -2.65 25.27
C GLY A 9 -14.74 -3.37 24.72
N SER A 10 -14.64 -4.65 24.99
CA SER A 10 -13.74 -5.56 24.26
C SER A 10 -14.08 -5.51 22.76
N GLU A 11 -13.20 -4.93 21.96
CA GLU A 11 -13.38 -4.92 20.49
C GLU A 11 -13.53 -6.37 20.02
N LYS A 12 -14.61 -6.65 19.28
CA LYS A 12 -14.87 -7.99 18.74
C LYS A 12 -13.75 -8.38 17.77
N MET A 13 -13.07 -9.46 18.10
CA MET A 13 -12.04 -10.06 17.25
C MET A 13 -12.69 -10.92 16.16
N TYR A 14 -12.55 -10.51 14.92
CA TYR A 14 -13.02 -11.29 13.77
C TYR A 14 -11.95 -12.28 13.30
N ARG A 15 -12.37 -13.50 12.99
CA ARG A 15 -11.51 -14.51 12.35
C ARG A 15 -11.95 -14.67 10.91
N PHE A 16 -11.16 -14.13 10.01
CA PHE A 16 -11.43 -14.24 8.58
C PHE A 16 -10.91 -15.58 8.04
N ASN A 17 -11.73 -16.24 7.24
CA ASN A 17 -11.26 -17.30 6.38
C ASN A 17 -10.68 -16.65 5.11
N ILE A 18 -9.35 -16.79 4.90
CA ILE A 18 -8.64 -16.15 3.80
C ILE A 18 -8.44 -17.17 2.70
N LYS A 19 -8.92 -16.84 1.49
CA LYS A 19 -8.81 -17.70 0.30
C LYS A 19 -8.41 -16.87 -0.91
N GLU A 20 -7.75 -17.51 -1.86
CA GLU A 20 -7.62 -16.93 -3.20
C GLU A 20 -8.98 -16.90 -3.89
N ILE A 21 -9.26 -15.81 -4.57
CA ILE A 21 -10.51 -15.56 -5.30
C ILE A 21 -10.19 -15.20 -6.75
N SER A 22 -11.22 -15.20 -7.59
CA SER A 22 -11.08 -14.77 -8.97
C SER A 22 -10.76 -13.25 -9.05
N LYS A 23 -10.10 -12.87 -10.13
CA LYS A 23 -9.85 -11.44 -10.44
C LYS A 23 -11.17 -10.67 -10.58
N GLU A 24 -12.18 -11.31 -11.11
CA GLU A 24 -13.52 -10.77 -11.33
C GLU A 24 -14.21 -10.46 -10.01
N ASP A 25 -14.14 -11.36 -9.04
CA ASP A 25 -14.69 -11.15 -7.69
C ASP A 25 -13.97 -10.03 -6.96
N ALA A 26 -12.64 -10.03 -7.03
CA ALA A 26 -11.83 -8.96 -6.45
C ALA A 26 -12.18 -7.59 -7.07
N LEU A 27 -12.31 -7.53 -8.39
CA LEU A 27 -12.64 -6.30 -9.11
C LEU A 27 -14.05 -5.80 -8.77
N ARG A 28 -15.01 -6.71 -8.58
CA ARG A 28 -16.39 -6.38 -8.16
C ARG A 28 -16.40 -5.68 -6.81
N MET A 29 -15.68 -6.23 -5.83
CA MET A 29 -15.52 -5.63 -4.50
C MET A 29 -14.82 -4.26 -4.56
N ILE A 30 -13.71 -4.18 -5.29
CA ILE A 30 -12.93 -2.94 -5.42
C ILE A 30 -13.74 -1.84 -6.09
N ARG A 31 -14.52 -2.14 -7.11
CA ARG A 31 -15.39 -1.15 -7.76
C ARG A 31 -16.46 -0.60 -6.84
N LYS A 32 -16.96 -1.41 -5.92
CA LYS A 32 -18.02 -1.01 -4.99
C LYS A 32 -17.50 -0.24 -3.79
N TYR A 33 -16.36 -0.66 -3.21
CA TYR A 33 -15.93 -0.20 -1.89
C TYR A 33 -14.58 0.54 -1.86
N HIS A 34 -13.84 0.59 -2.97
CA HIS A 34 -12.54 1.25 -2.98
C HIS A 34 -12.58 2.57 -3.78
N TYR A 35 -12.02 3.64 -3.23
CA TYR A 35 -11.94 4.96 -3.90
C TYR A 35 -11.26 4.96 -5.28
N SER A 36 -10.42 3.96 -5.54
CA SER A 36 -9.82 3.72 -6.87
C SER A 36 -10.37 2.42 -7.43
N ASN A 37 -11.26 2.52 -8.40
CA ASN A 37 -12.06 1.43 -8.96
C ASN A 37 -11.32 0.54 -9.98
N THR A 38 -10.00 0.69 -10.09
CA THR A 38 -9.17 -0.05 -11.04
C THR A 38 -8.13 -0.89 -10.33
N LEU A 39 -7.78 -2.04 -10.92
CA LEU A 39 -6.69 -2.89 -10.44
C LEU A 39 -5.32 -2.37 -10.91
N PRO A 40 -4.27 -2.53 -10.11
CA PRO A 40 -2.90 -2.44 -10.60
C PRO A 40 -2.66 -3.42 -11.75
N LYS A 41 -1.71 -3.12 -12.64
CA LYS A 41 -1.45 -3.98 -13.81
C LYS A 41 -0.82 -5.33 -13.43
N ILE A 42 0.00 -5.36 -12.39
CA ILE A 42 0.79 -6.52 -12.01
C ILE A 42 0.32 -7.01 -10.64
N ASN A 43 -0.66 -7.92 -10.67
CA ASN A 43 -1.13 -8.63 -9.47
C ASN A 43 -0.71 -10.09 -9.57
N LYS A 44 -0.35 -10.69 -8.44
CA LYS A 44 -0.04 -12.11 -8.30
C LYS A 44 -1.14 -12.84 -7.55
N TYR A 45 -1.67 -12.23 -6.47
CA TYR A 45 -2.70 -12.83 -5.64
C TYR A 45 -3.90 -11.90 -5.52
N PHE A 46 -5.09 -12.48 -5.52
CA PHE A 46 -6.35 -11.86 -5.16
C PHE A 46 -6.88 -12.62 -3.95
N LEU A 47 -6.86 -12.00 -2.79
CA LEU A 47 -7.23 -12.64 -1.52
C LEU A 47 -8.57 -12.11 -1.05
N GLY A 48 -9.54 -13.00 -0.89
CA GLY A 48 -10.84 -12.72 -0.28
C GLY A 48 -10.81 -13.07 1.21
N PHE A 49 -11.42 -12.22 2.00
CA PHE A 49 -11.60 -12.38 3.43
C PHE A 49 -13.08 -12.65 3.69
N PHE A 50 -13.36 -13.83 4.25
CA PHE A 50 -14.72 -14.31 4.45
C PHE A 50 -15.06 -14.40 5.93
N LEU A 51 -16.28 -13.97 6.28
CA LEU A 51 -16.95 -14.28 7.53
C LEU A 51 -18.17 -15.13 7.19
N ASP A 52 -18.31 -16.29 7.81
CA ASP A 52 -19.46 -17.18 7.65
C ASP A 52 -19.87 -17.44 6.19
N LYS A 53 -18.94 -17.55 5.27
CA LYS A 53 -19.09 -17.69 3.81
C LYS A 53 -19.34 -16.39 3.04
N GLU A 54 -19.56 -15.25 3.70
CA GLU A 54 -19.71 -13.97 3.05
C GLU A 54 -18.34 -13.30 2.79
N LEU A 55 -18.16 -12.79 1.58
CA LEU A 55 -16.96 -12.05 1.19
C LEU A 55 -17.05 -10.61 1.72
N VAL A 56 -16.35 -10.32 2.81
CA VAL A 56 -16.39 -9.02 3.51
C VAL A 56 -15.19 -8.13 3.24
N GLY A 57 -14.13 -8.66 2.66
CA GLY A 57 -12.94 -7.87 2.34
C GLY A 57 -12.08 -8.48 1.24
N VAL A 58 -11.31 -7.65 0.58
CA VAL A 58 -10.39 -8.05 -0.49
C VAL A 58 -9.06 -7.34 -0.35
N VAL A 59 -7.98 -8.09 -0.58
CA VAL A 59 -6.63 -7.56 -0.75
C VAL A 59 -6.03 -8.10 -2.03
N THR A 60 -5.42 -7.22 -2.82
CA THR A 60 -4.62 -7.63 -3.98
C THR A 60 -3.14 -7.46 -3.70
N LEU A 61 -2.36 -8.49 -4.01
CA LEU A 61 -0.91 -8.48 -3.85
C LEU A 61 -0.24 -8.60 -5.21
N GLY A 62 0.79 -7.80 -5.42
CA GLY A 62 1.58 -7.82 -6.65
C GLY A 62 2.92 -7.16 -6.44
N TRP A 63 3.57 -6.77 -7.54
CA TRP A 63 4.88 -6.12 -7.47
C TRP A 63 4.83 -4.60 -7.67
N GLY A 64 3.63 -4.04 -7.87
CA GLY A 64 3.43 -2.61 -8.10
C GLY A 64 4.17 -2.10 -9.33
N THR A 65 5.06 -1.14 -9.11
CA THR A 65 6.02 -0.69 -10.11
C THR A 65 7.30 -1.54 -10.05
N ARG A 66 8.36 -1.13 -10.72
CA ARG A 66 9.63 -1.85 -10.68
C ARG A 66 10.25 -1.79 -9.27
N PRO A 67 10.97 -2.83 -8.79
CA PRO A 67 11.60 -2.87 -7.47
C PRO A 67 12.45 -1.62 -7.18
N ARG A 68 13.15 -1.11 -8.19
CA ARG A 68 13.97 0.11 -8.12
C ARG A 68 13.19 1.35 -7.65
N HIS A 69 11.90 1.43 -7.95
CA HIS A 69 11.05 2.57 -7.61
C HIS A 69 10.26 2.37 -6.32
N THR A 70 10.26 1.17 -5.79
CA THR A 70 9.53 0.76 -4.60
C THR A 70 10.48 0.33 -3.50
N ILE A 71 10.67 -0.97 -3.38
CA ILE A 71 11.39 -1.59 -2.26
C ILE A 71 12.87 -1.22 -2.21
N GLN A 72 13.56 -1.11 -3.34
CA GLN A 72 14.99 -0.79 -3.39
C GLN A 72 15.31 0.65 -2.95
N ARG A 73 14.32 1.53 -2.89
CA ARG A 73 14.47 2.85 -2.27
C ARG A 73 14.57 2.79 -0.74
N ILE A 74 14.12 1.70 -0.15
CA ILE A 74 14.17 1.45 1.29
C ILE A 74 15.30 0.47 1.58
N PHE A 75 15.37 -0.61 0.82
CA PHE A 75 16.32 -1.70 0.97
C PHE A 75 16.95 -2.04 -0.38
N ALA A 76 18.13 -1.50 -0.64
CA ALA A 76 18.81 -1.60 -1.94
C ALA A 76 19.12 -3.03 -2.38
N SER A 77 19.30 -3.95 -1.40
CA SER A 77 19.63 -5.35 -1.65
C SER A 77 18.44 -6.26 -1.97
N LEU A 78 17.20 -5.77 -1.78
CA LEU A 78 16.00 -6.56 -2.06
C LEU A 78 15.60 -6.52 -3.53
N ASP A 79 15.11 -7.65 -4.02
CA ASP A 79 14.66 -7.83 -5.39
C ASP A 79 13.18 -8.17 -5.46
N THR A 80 12.65 -8.36 -6.67
CA THR A 80 11.23 -8.65 -6.95
C THR A 80 10.69 -9.86 -6.19
N LYS A 81 11.52 -10.89 -5.97
CA LYS A 81 11.14 -12.10 -5.22
C LYS A 81 10.98 -11.87 -3.71
N ASP A 82 11.61 -10.83 -3.19
CA ASP A 82 11.72 -10.60 -1.75
C ASP A 82 10.54 -9.81 -1.18
N TYR A 83 9.71 -9.19 -2.04
CA TYR A 83 8.59 -8.37 -1.58
C TYR A 83 7.32 -8.56 -2.40
N LEU A 84 6.19 -8.25 -1.77
CA LEU A 84 4.92 -7.99 -2.44
C LEU A 84 4.37 -6.64 -2.01
N GLU A 85 3.63 -6.02 -2.91
CA GLU A 85 2.93 -4.76 -2.67
C GLU A 85 1.43 -5.00 -2.53
N ILE A 86 0.83 -4.44 -1.47
CA ILE A 86 -0.62 -4.33 -1.39
C ILE A 86 -1.07 -3.29 -2.42
N GLY A 87 -1.65 -3.77 -3.51
CA GLY A 87 -2.11 -2.90 -4.59
C GLY A 87 -3.46 -2.26 -4.32
N ARG A 88 -4.38 -3.03 -3.74
CA ARG A 88 -5.72 -2.60 -3.33
C ARG A 88 -6.13 -3.34 -2.06
N MET A 89 -6.86 -2.64 -1.21
CA MET A 89 -7.46 -3.18 0.00
C MET A 89 -8.78 -2.49 0.25
N CYS A 90 -9.84 -3.24 0.43
CA CYS A 90 -11.14 -2.71 0.84
C CYS A 90 -11.92 -3.75 1.66
N MET A 91 -12.87 -3.26 2.43
CA MET A 91 -13.87 -4.05 3.13
C MET A 91 -15.27 -3.50 2.82
N THR A 92 -16.30 -4.28 3.10
CA THR A 92 -17.68 -3.84 3.05
C THR A 92 -17.95 -2.79 4.14
N GLU A 93 -18.92 -1.90 3.91
CA GLU A 93 -19.22 -0.80 4.83
C GLU A 93 -19.89 -1.29 6.13
N GLU A 94 -20.45 -2.50 6.10
CA GLU A 94 -21.07 -3.14 7.26
C GLU A 94 -20.05 -3.61 8.31
N MET A 95 -18.77 -3.67 7.92
CA MET A 95 -17.72 -4.07 8.86
C MET A 95 -17.43 -2.94 9.85
N PRO A 96 -17.36 -3.27 11.16
CA PRO A 96 -17.10 -2.28 12.19
C PRO A 96 -15.74 -1.59 12.05
N ARG A 97 -15.60 -0.48 12.74
CA ARG A 97 -14.32 0.23 12.86
C ARG A 97 -13.20 -0.73 13.31
N ASN A 98 -11.98 -0.53 12.81
CA ASN A 98 -10.78 -1.34 13.05
C ASN A 98 -10.78 -2.75 12.41
N SER A 99 -11.80 -3.12 11.63
CA SER A 99 -11.81 -4.42 10.93
C SER A 99 -10.69 -4.53 9.88
N GLU A 100 -10.33 -3.42 9.22
CA GLU A 100 -9.22 -3.42 8.26
C GLU A 100 -7.87 -3.72 8.94
N SER A 101 -7.62 -3.23 10.14
CA SER A 101 -6.38 -3.54 10.86
C SER A 101 -6.33 -5.00 11.31
N GLN A 102 -7.47 -5.58 11.70
CA GLN A 102 -7.58 -7.01 11.98
C GLN A 102 -7.36 -7.85 10.70
N MET A 103 -7.91 -7.41 9.56
CA MET A 103 -7.70 -8.03 8.25
C MET A 103 -6.21 -8.02 7.87
N LEU A 104 -5.52 -6.89 8.02
CA LEU A 104 -4.09 -6.76 7.75
C LEU A 104 -3.25 -7.67 8.66
N SER A 105 -3.56 -7.72 9.94
CA SER A 105 -2.87 -8.61 10.88
C SER A 105 -2.98 -10.08 10.48
N GLN A 106 -4.17 -10.49 10.03
CA GLN A 106 -4.40 -11.86 9.56
C GLN A 106 -3.79 -12.12 8.18
N LEU A 107 -3.75 -11.10 7.30
CA LEU A 107 -3.02 -11.15 6.03
C LEU A 107 -1.53 -11.45 6.25
N VAL A 108 -0.87 -10.74 7.16
CA VAL A 108 0.54 -10.96 7.48
C VAL A 108 0.77 -12.40 7.95
N LYS A 109 -0.10 -12.93 8.82
CA LYS A 109 -0.02 -14.32 9.28
C LYS A 109 -0.27 -15.33 8.14
N TRP A 110 -1.19 -15.02 7.23
CA TRP A 110 -1.46 -15.86 6.07
C TRP A 110 -0.25 -15.88 5.13
N ILE A 111 0.34 -14.73 4.82
CA ILE A 111 1.55 -14.62 3.99
C ILE A 111 2.70 -15.41 4.60
N HIS A 112 2.95 -15.25 5.89
CA HIS A 112 4.02 -15.99 6.59
C HIS A 112 3.89 -17.50 6.44
N ARG A 113 2.66 -18.03 6.39
CA ARG A 113 2.41 -19.48 6.25
C ARG A 113 2.42 -19.97 4.80
N ASN A 114 1.95 -19.15 3.87
CA ASN A 114 1.71 -19.58 2.48
C ASN A 114 2.77 -19.09 1.50
N ILE A 115 3.56 -18.08 1.88
CA ILE A 115 4.64 -17.50 1.08
C ILE A 115 5.88 -17.31 1.97
N PRO A 116 6.47 -18.41 2.47
CA PRO A 116 7.53 -18.34 3.49
C PRO A 116 8.81 -17.66 2.99
N GLU A 117 9.03 -17.59 1.68
CA GLU A 117 10.17 -16.91 1.08
C GLU A 117 10.03 -15.38 1.07
N LEU A 118 8.82 -14.84 1.28
CA LEU A 118 8.58 -13.41 1.26
C LEU A 118 9.21 -12.74 2.48
N LYS A 119 9.99 -11.68 2.25
CA LYS A 119 10.67 -10.94 3.32
C LYS A 119 9.87 -9.72 3.77
N ILE A 120 9.28 -8.98 2.82
CA ILE A 120 8.62 -7.70 3.09
C ILE A 120 7.26 -7.61 2.40
N LEU A 121 6.28 -7.09 3.12
CA LEU A 121 5.03 -6.58 2.58
C LEU A 121 5.09 -5.06 2.56
N PHE A 122 4.87 -4.47 1.38
CA PHE A 122 4.99 -3.05 1.11
C PHE A 122 3.64 -2.47 0.67
N THR A 123 3.42 -1.18 0.90
CA THR A 123 2.23 -0.47 0.41
C THR A 123 2.46 1.02 0.25
N TRP A 124 1.57 1.65 -0.49
CA TRP A 124 1.44 3.09 -0.61
C TRP A 124 0.13 3.57 -0.01
N ALA A 125 0.19 4.62 0.80
CA ALA A 125 -0.98 5.37 1.20
C ALA A 125 -1.07 6.66 0.38
N ASP A 126 -2.24 6.93 -0.20
CA ASP A 126 -2.45 8.05 -1.11
C ASP A 126 -2.88 9.31 -0.35
N GLY A 127 -1.90 10.12 0.04
CA GLY A 127 -2.14 11.38 0.73
C GLY A 127 -2.90 12.42 -0.11
N MET A 128 -2.95 12.27 -1.44
CA MET A 128 -3.72 13.16 -2.31
C MET A 128 -5.23 13.02 -2.12
N VAL A 129 -5.68 11.86 -1.61
CA VAL A 129 -7.08 11.61 -1.26
C VAL A 129 -7.29 11.52 0.26
N GLY A 130 -6.38 12.13 1.04
CA GLY A 130 -6.45 12.17 2.50
C GLY A 130 -6.10 10.87 3.21
N LYS A 131 -5.57 9.87 2.50
CA LYS A 131 -5.18 8.58 3.08
C LYS A 131 -3.70 8.62 3.48
N VAL A 132 -3.44 8.83 4.76
CA VAL A 132 -2.07 8.93 5.30
C VAL A 132 -1.53 7.61 5.84
N GLY A 133 -2.30 6.53 5.75
CA GLY A 133 -1.87 5.19 6.11
C GLY A 133 -2.09 4.80 7.57
N TYR A 134 -3.03 5.41 8.27
CA TYR A 134 -3.34 5.08 9.67
C TYR A 134 -3.63 3.59 9.89
N VAL A 135 -4.42 2.97 9.02
CA VAL A 135 -4.75 1.54 9.13
C VAL A 135 -3.52 0.65 9.05
N TYR A 136 -2.56 1.00 8.22
CA TYR A 136 -1.29 0.28 8.12
C TYR A 136 -0.44 0.48 9.37
N GLN A 137 -0.32 1.72 9.86
CA GLN A 137 0.43 2.01 11.08
C GLN A 137 -0.18 1.32 12.30
N ALA A 138 -1.52 1.30 12.40
CA ALA A 138 -2.25 0.54 13.42
C ALA A 138 -2.02 -0.99 13.31
N SER A 139 -1.54 -1.46 12.16
CA SER A 139 -1.20 -2.88 11.92
C SER A 139 0.32 -3.12 11.93
N ASN A 140 1.08 -2.29 12.62
CA ASN A 140 2.55 -2.38 12.78
C ASN A 140 3.33 -2.23 11.45
N PHE A 141 2.77 -1.56 10.45
CA PHE A 141 3.55 -1.12 9.31
C PHE A 141 4.40 0.09 9.67
N ILE A 142 5.59 0.11 9.14
CA ILE A 142 6.59 1.13 9.38
C ILE A 142 6.50 2.18 8.29
N TYR A 143 6.46 3.44 8.68
CA TYR A 143 6.55 4.54 7.76
C TYR A 143 7.98 4.67 7.20
N ALA A 144 8.12 4.70 5.89
CA ALA A 144 9.40 4.74 5.17
C ALA A 144 9.54 5.98 4.26
N GLY A 145 8.97 7.09 4.69
CA GLY A 145 9.03 8.34 3.95
C GLY A 145 7.95 8.45 2.87
N TYR A 146 8.11 9.41 1.99
CA TYR A 146 7.13 9.69 0.94
C TYR A 146 7.77 9.89 -0.43
N SER A 147 6.94 9.91 -1.44
CA SER A 147 7.25 10.44 -2.77
C SER A 147 6.26 11.53 -3.11
N ASP A 148 6.71 12.54 -3.82
CA ASP A 148 5.80 13.48 -4.43
C ASP A 148 4.98 12.78 -5.51
N GLY A 149 3.70 13.13 -5.56
CA GLY A 149 2.75 12.61 -6.52
C GLY A 149 1.95 13.72 -7.16
N GLU A 150 1.36 13.41 -8.28
CA GLU A 150 0.45 14.32 -8.98
C GLU A 150 -0.80 13.56 -9.42
N MET A 151 -1.91 14.25 -9.40
CA MET A 151 -3.21 13.73 -9.81
C MET A 151 -3.90 14.76 -10.71
N TYR A 152 -4.47 14.28 -11.78
CA TYR A 152 -5.31 15.08 -12.66
C TYR A 152 -6.76 14.60 -12.55
N MET A 153 -7.68 15.54 -12.55
CA MET A 153 -9.11 15.26 -12.54
C MET A 153 -9.81 16.05 -13.65
N LYS A 154 -10.76 15.42 -14.30
CA LYS A 154 -11.69 16.06 -15.25
C LYS A 154 -13.09 15.53 -14.96
N ASP A 155 -14.04 16.42 -14.80
CA ASP A 155 -15.46 16.10 -14.52
C ASP A 155 -15.60 15.13 -13.31
N GLY A 156 -14.83 15.38 -12.24
CA GLY A 156 -14.81 14.52 -11.04
C GLY A 156 -14.10 13.18 -11.18
N VAL A 157 -13.60 12.84 -12.37
CA VAL A 157 -12.93 11.56 -12.65
C VAL A 157 -11.41 11.73 -12.65
N LYS A 158 -10.72 10.85 -11.93
CA LYS A 158 -9.25 10.80 -11.92
C LYS A 158 -8.72 10.36 -13.28
N ILE A 159 -7.84 11.17 -13.86
CA ILE A 159 -7.16 10.87 -15.12
C ILE A 159 -5.68 10.59 -14.84
N HIS A 160 -5.19 9.46 -15.32
CA HIS A 160 -3.78 9.15 -15.24
C HIS A 160 -3.00 9.89 -16.34
N VAL A 161 -1.76 10.36 -16.06
CA VAL A 161 -0.91 11.09 -17.01
C VAL A 161 -0.75 10.37 -18.37
N ARG A 162 -0.75 9.03 -18.37
CA ARG A 162 -0.68 8.23 -19.60
C ARG A 162 -1.94 8.32 -20.48
N GLN A 163 -3.06 8.75 -19.90
CA GLN A 163 -4.32 8.95 -20.64
C GLN A 163 -4.42 10.36 -21.24
N MET A 164 -3.57 11.31 -20.79
CA MET A 164 -3.59 12.69 -21.26
C MET A 164 -3.36 12.79 -22.77
N LYS A 165 -2.55 11.90 -23.35
CA LYS A 165 -2.26 11.91 -24.77
C LYS A 165 -3.52 11.81 -25.63
N SER A 166 -4.51 11.02 -25.22
CA SER A 166 -5.77 10.89 -25.96
C SER A 166 -6.62 12.16 -25.94
N PHE A 167 -6.40 13.06 -25.00
CA PHE A 167 -7.12 14.34 -24.89
C PHE A 167 -6.35 15.50 -25.51
N LEU A 168 -5.02 15.48 -25.39
CA LEU A 168 -4.17 16.63 -25.69
C LEU A 168 -3.51 16.57 -27.08
N VAL A 169 -3.40 15.39 -27.67
CA VAL A 169 -2.75 15.19 -28.96
C VAL A 169 -3.80 14.70 -29.96
N PRO A 170 -4.10 15.48 -31.03
CA PRO A 170 -5.00 15.03 -32.08
C PRO A 170 -4.55 13.69 -32.67
N GLY A 171 -5.46 12.71 -32.76
CA GLY A 171 -5.10 11.35 -33.19
C GLY A 171 -4.24 10.55 -32.22
N GLY A 172 -3.99 11.09 -31.01
CA GLY A 172 -3.16 10.46 -30.00
C GLY A 172 -3.76 9.16 -29.47
N GLN A 173 -3.07 8.05 -29.70
CA GLN A 173 -3.47 6.76 -29.12
C GLN A 173 -2.99 6.65 -27.67
N LYS A 174 -3.67 5.79 -26.90
CA LYS A 174 -3.25 5.44 -25.53
C LYS A 174 -1.94 4.65 -25.58
N ASP A 175 -0.80 5.33 -25.61
CA ASP A 175 0.49 4.69 -25.46
C ASP A 175 0.90 4.69 -23.99
N SER A 176 1.08 3.51 -23.43
CA SER A 176 1.43 3.34 -22.02
C SER A 176 2.86 3.79 -21.68
N ARG A 177 3.71 4.03 -22.68
CA ARG A 177 5.12 4.39 -22.50
C ARG A 177 5.38 5.89 -22.49
N ILE A 178 4.48 6.67 -23.09
CA ILE A 178 4.64 8.11 -23.23
C ILE A 178 3.68 8.81 -22.27
N THR A 179 4.21 9.69 -21.43
CA THR A 179 3.43 10.57 -20.56
C THR A 179 3.45 11.98 -21.11
N VAL A 180 2.26 12.58 -21.31
CA VAL A 180 2.11 13.97 -21.72
C VAL A 180 1.49 14.72 -20.54
N ARG A 181 2.19 15.79 -20.08
CA ARG A 181 1.63 16.68 -19.06
C ARG A 181 0.95 17.85 -19.75
N PRO A 182 -0.28 18.20 -19.34
CA PRO A 182 -0.99 19.34 -19.91
C PRO A 182 -0.31 20.65 -19.49
N THR A 183 -0.27 21.62 -20.41
CA THR A 183 0.08 23.01 -20.09
C THR A 183 -1.05 23.65 -19.28
N ILE A 184 -0.77 24.80 -18.62
CA ILE A 184 -1.80 25.56 -17.88
C ILE A 184 -2.96 25.95 -18.81
N GLU A 185 -2.67 26.37 -20.03
CA GLU A 185 -3.67 26.72 -21.03
C GLU A 185 -4.54 25.53 -21.42
N GLN A 186 -3.90 24.36 -21.65
CA GLN A 186 -4.65 23.13 -21.93
C GLN A 186 -5.48 22.67 -20.75
N MET A 187 -4.99 22.80 -19.52
CA MET A 187 -5.78 22.50 -18.32
C MET A 187 -7.03 23.37 -18.24
N LYS A 188 -6.89 24.70 -18.46
CA LYS A 188 -8.02 25.62 -18.52
C LYS A 188 -8.98 25.27 -19.64
N LYS A 189 -8.49 25.08 -20.86
CA LYS A 189 -9.30 24.75 -22.06
C LYS A 189 -10.14 23.48 -21.88
N TYR A 190 -9.61 22.45 -21.24
CA TYR A 190 -10.26 21.15 -21.10
C TYR A 190 -10.89 20.92 -19.72
N GLY A 191 -10.90 21.91 -18.83
CA GLY A 191 -11.44 21.78 -17.48
C GLY A 191 -10.69 20.75 -16.62
N ILE A 192 -9.36 20.63 -16.81
CA ILE A 192 -8.53 19.68 -16.09
C ILE A 192 -8.01 20.33 -14.82
N LEU A 193 -8.32 19.73 -13.67
CA LEU A 193 -7.75 20.10 -12.38
C LEU A 193 -6.48 19.32 -12.11
N HIS A 194 -5.48 19.99 -11.56
CA HIS A 194 -4.20 19.39 -11.20
C HIS A 194 -3.94 19.52 -9.71
N PHE A 195 -3.69 18.41 -9.06
CA PHE A 195 -3.37 18.34 -7.64
C PHE A 195 -1.96 17.79 -7.45
N LYS A 196 -1.20 18.40 -6.57
CA LYS A 196 0.09 17.90 -6.09
C LYS A 196 -0.07 17.43 -4.65
N GLY A 197 0.62 16.37 -4.30
CA GLY A 197 0.56 15.83 -2.95
C GLY A 197 1.60 14.77 -2.72
N LYS A 198 1.45 14.03 -1.63
CA LYS A 198 2.41 13.02 -1.22
C LYS A 198 1.78 11.65 -1.24
N GLN A 199 2.58 10.65 -1.62
CA GLN A 199 2.29 9.24 -1.44
C GLN A 199 3.23 8.69 -0.38
N TYR A 200 2.68 8.11 0.67
CA TYR A 200 3.42 7.63 1.82
C TYR A 200 3.77 6.16 1.64
N ARG A 201 5.04 5.81 1.89
CA ARG A 201 5.54 4.44 1.83
C ARG A 201 5.42 3.81 3.20
N LEU A 202 4.86 2.61 3.23
CA LEU A 202 4.78 1.80 4.44
C LEU A 202 5.18 0.37 4.13
N TYR A 203 5.79 -0.30 5.09
CA TYR A 203 6.15 -1.71 4.95
C TYR A 203 6.09 -2.42 6.31
N THR A 204 5.98 -3.75 6.26
CA THR A 204 6.18 -4.61 7.42
C THR A 204 7.04 -5.81 7.03
N GLY A 205 7.88 -6.28 7.96
CA GLY A 205 8.63 -7.52 7.80
C GLY A 205 7.71 -8.72 7.89
N ILE A 206 7.93 -9.70 7.04
CA ILE A 206 7.27 -11.02 7.09
C ILE A 206 8.19 -12.03 7.75
N GLN A 207 9.48 -11.93 7.48
CA GLN A 207 10.53 -12.74 8.10
C GLN A 207 11.48 -11.85 8.90
N ILE A 208 12.33 -12.48 9.71
CA ILE A 208 13.44 -11.78 10.35
C ILE A 208 14.42 -11.39 9.26
N ILE A 209 14.56 -10.09 9.04
CA ILE A 209 15.49 -9.56 8.08
C ILE A 209 16.50 -8.73 8.83
N THR A 210 17.76 -9.12 8.70
CA THR A 210 18.90 -8.40 9.28
C THR A 210 19.48 -7.49 8.22
N PHE A 211 19.42 -6.19 8.42
CA PHE A 211 20.02 -5.20 7.52
C PHE A 211 21.10 -4.41 8.25
N TRP A 212 22.21 -4.22 7.56
CA TRP A 212 23.22 -3.24 7.94
C TRP A 212 22.95 -1.93 7.20
N LYS A 213 22.58 -0.89 7.92
CA LYS A 213 22.48 0.46 7.35
C LYS A 213 23.72 1.25 7.73
N LYS A 214 24.57 1.53 6.74
CA LYS A 214 25.72 2.40 6.93
C LYS A 214 25.23 3.87 6.91
N ARG A 215 25.18 4.52 8.05
CA ARG A 215 25.17 5.98 8.14
C ARG A 215 26.63 6.44 8.28
N SER A 216 26.91 7.65 7.79
CA SER A 216 28.27 8.17 7.59
C SER A 216 29.24 8.09 8.76
N ARG A 217 28.82 7.71 9.96
CA ARG A 217 29.68 7.49 11.16
C ARG A 217 29.20 6.36 12.10
N CYS A 218 28.10 5.67 11.83
CA CYS A 218 27.63 4.54 12.66
C CYS A 218 26.92 3.51 11.79
N SER A 219 27.12 2.22 12.09
CA SER A 219 26.38 1.11 11.50
C SER A 219 25.16 0.82 12.38
N GLU A 220 23.95 0.97 11.85
CA GLU A 220 22.72 0.58 12.54
C GLU A 220 22.36 -0.86 12.14
N PHE A 221 22.20 -1.70 13.13
CA PHE A 221 21.65 -3.04 12.97
C PHE A 221 20.12 -2.93 13.11
N ILE A 222 19.40 -3.23 12.06
CA ILE A 222 17.95 -3.24 12.07
C ILE A 222 17.49 -4.69 11.87
N ALA A 223 17.02 -5.33 12.93
CA ALA A 223 16.28 -6.57 12.83
C ALA A 223 14.78 -6.25 12.76
N VAL A 224 14.13 -6.63 11.67
CA VAL A 224 12.68 -6.49 11.54
C VAL A 224 12.05 -7.83 11.87
N TYR A 225 11.43 -7.91 13.04
CA TYR A 225 10.60 -9.03 13.45
C TYR A 225 9.14 -8.77 13.08
N THR A 226 8.39 -9.81 12.81
CA THR A 226 6.93 -9.74 12.68
C THR A 226 6.31 -9.18 13.96
N GLY A 227 6.01 -7.89 13.96
CA GLY A 227 5.27 -7.23 15.04
C GLY A 227 6.06 -6.61 16.18
N PHE A 228 7.38 -6.78 16.28
CA PHE A 228 8.20 -6.13 17.31
C PHE A 228 9.51 -5.58 16.75
N TRP A 229 9.81 -4.35 17.14
CA TRP A 229 11.08 -3.71 16.89
C TRP A 229 12.09 -4.10 17.97
N CYS A 230 13.25 -4.59 17.56
CA CYS A 230 14.45 -4.52 18.38
C CYS A 230 15.45 -3.59 17.69
N LYS A 231 15.63 -2.40 18.25
CA LYS A 231 16.64 -1.45 17.79
C LYS A 231 17.83 -1.61 18.71
N SER A 232 18.84 -2.35 18.29
CA SER A 232 20.11 -2.40 19.00
C SER A 232 21.12 -1.46 18.33
N TYR A 233 21.60 -0.47 19.05
CA TYR A 233 22.72 0.36 18.65
C TYR A 233 24.00 -0.31 19.12
N LEU A 234 24.81 -0.76 18.18
CA LEU A 234 26.21 -1.11 18.47
C LEU A 234 27.04 0.15 18.19
N CYS A 235 27.25 0.96 19.24
CA CYS A 235 28.29 1.96 19.26
C CYS A 235 29.58 1.28 19.74
N GLY A 236 30.31 0.63 18.84
CA GLY A 236 31.63 0.09 19.09
C GLY A 236 32.64 0.91 18.30
N ARG A 237 33.58 1.55 18.99
CA ARG A 237 34.86 1.97 18.38
C ARG A 237 35.56 0.70 17.92
N TRP A 238 35.89 0.64 16.66
CA TRP A 238 36.92 -0.26 16.15
C TRP A 238 38.06 0.64 15.78
N ASP A 239 39.13 0.52 16.54
CA ASP A 239 40.46 1.06 16.23
C ASP A 239 41.02 0.36 14.99
#